data_3dd020243d4dd330bb36cc90341cd109
#
_entry.id   3dd020243d4dd330bb36cc90341cd109
#
_cell.length_a   1.000
_cell.length_b   1.000
_cell.length_c   1.000
_cell.angle_alpha   90.00
_cell.angle_beta   90.00
_cell.angle_gamma   90.00
#
_symmetry.space_group_name_H-M   'P 1'
#
loop_
_entity.id
_entity.type
_entity.pdbx_description
1 polymer ?
#
loop_
_entity_poly.entity_id
_entity_poly.type
_entity_poly.pdbx_seq_one_letter_code
_entity_poly.pdbx_strand_id
1 'polypeptide(L)'
;MGDRLIAWGVPASKVRELAWWEETEEDGIRFVPGPAKHFSGRTLRDGNSTQWASWIIVDGATRVFFSGDTGYSAGFRQIGERYGPFDLTLMETGAYDARWPGVHMQPEESLQAHLDLGGKWMLPIH
;
A
#
# COMPACT_ATOMS: atom_id res chain seq x y z
N MET A 1 -11.99 -0.30 -9.37
CA MET A 1 -12.57 0.21 -8.08
C MET A 1 -13.35 1.50 -8.29
N GLY A 2 -12.93 2.37 -9.19
CA GLY A 2 -13.54 3.66 -9.49
C GLY A 2 -15.04 3.60 -9.78
N ASP A 3 -15.47 2.71 -10.66
CA ASP A 3 -16.88 2.53 -10.99
C ASP A 3 -17.75 2.24 -9.74
N ARG A 4 -17.20 1.51 -8.77
CA ARG A 4 -17.90 1.21 -7.50
C ARG A 4 -18.03 2.46 -6.63
N LEU A 5 -16.98 3.27 -6.54
CA LEU A 5 -16.99 4.53 -5.81
C LEU A 5 -18.02 5.50 -6.43
N ILE A 6 -18.06 5.57 -7.75
CA ILE A 6 -19.04 6.39 -8.48
C ILE A 6 -20.47 5.89 -8.22
N ALA A 7 -20.68 4.58 -8.26
CA ALA A 7 -21.97 3.98 -7.94
C ALA A 7 -22.41 4.22 -6.49
N TRP A 8 -21.48 4.45 -5.56
CA TRP A 8 -21.73 4.82 -4.17
C TRP A 8 -21.88 6.33 -3.94
N GLY A 9 -21.87 7.12 -5.03
CA GLY A 9 -22.14 8.56 -4.98
C GLY A 9 -20.90 9.46 -4.96
N VAL A 10 -19.70 8.91 -5.13
CA VAL A 10 -18.49 9.74 -5.29
C VAL A 10 -18.51 10.38 -6.68
N PRO A 11 -18.40 11.71 -6.80
CA PRO A 11 -18.35 12.37 -8.12
C PRO A 11 -17.21 11.80 -8.97
N ALA A 12 -17.48 11.47 -10.23
CA ALA A 12 -16.48 10.91 -11.15
C ALA A 12 -15.24 11.80 -11.28
N SER A 13 -15.40 13.12 -11.21
CA SER A 13 -14.30 14.08 -11.23
C SER A 13 -13.33 13.99 -10.03
N LYS A 14 -13.74 13.32 -8.95
CA LYS A 14 -12.93 13.08 -7.74
C LYS A 14 -12.34 11.67 -7.68
N VAL A 15 -12.59 10.86 -8.70
CA VAL A 15 -12.09 9.48 -8.78
C VAL A 15 -10.96 9.42 -9.80
N ARG A 16 -9.81 8.95 -9.36
CA ARG A 16 -8.66 8.70 -10.21
C ARG A 16 -8.16 7.29 -9.97
N GLU A 17 -8.10 6.46 -11.00
CA GLU A 17 -7.57 5.11 -10.92
C GLU A 17 -6.13 5.11 -11.43
N LEU A 18 -5.25 4.43 -10.71
CA LEU A 18 -3.83 4.34 -11.01
C LEU A 18 -3.40 2.87 -10.99
N ALA A 19 -2.57 2.48 -11.95
CA ALA A 19 -1.84 1.22 -11.87
C ALA A 19 -0.58 1.36 -10.99
N TRP A 20 0.02 0.26 -10.58
CA TRP A 20 1.29 0.30 -9.84
C TRP A 20 2.34 1.11 -10.59
N TRP A 21 3.05 1.97 -9.87
CA TRP A 21 4.09 2.86 -10.35
C TRP A 21 3.61 4.07 -11.19
N GLU A 22 2.30 4.20 -11.45
CA GLU A 22 1.76 5.44 -11.98
C GLU A 22 1.75 6.52 -10.90
N GLU A 23 2.01 7.75 -11.28
CA GLU A 23 2.09 8.86 -10.35
C GLU A 23 0.95 9.84 -10.58
N THR A 24 0.45 10.42 -9.52
CA THR A 24 -0.44 11.57 -9.56
C THR A 24 -0.02 12.58 -8.51
N GLU A 25 -0.32 13.85 -8.77
CA GLU A 25 -0.06 14.94 -7.83
C GLU A 25 -1.36 15.71 -7.58
N GLU A 26 -1.58 16.05 -6.33
CA GLU A 26 -2.68 16.90 -5.89
C GLU A 26 -2.16 17.83 -4.78
N ASP A 27 -2.35 19.14 -4.96
CA ASP A 27 -1.92 20.17 -4.03
C ASP A 27 -0.42 20.10 -3.65
N GLY A 28 0.44 19.67 -4.60
CA GLY A 28 1.88 19.53 -4.39
C GLY A 28 2.28 18.20 -3.72
N ILE A 29 1.33 17.37 -3.34
CA ILE A 29 1.59 16.05 -2.78
C ILE A 29 1.51 15.01 -3.89
N ARG A 30 2.57 14.20 -4.03
CA ARG A 30 2.64 13.13 -4.99
C ARG A 30 2.23 11.80 -4.37
N PHE A 31 1.38 11.06 -5.07
CA PHE A 31 0.88 9.74 -4.70
C PHE A 31 1.28 8.71 -5.75
N VAL A 32 1.85 7.60 -5.30
CA VAL A 32 2.27 6.49 -6.16
C VAL A 32 1.78 5.18 -5.56
N PRO A 33 0.90 4.42 -6.22
CA PRO A 33 0.59 3.07 -5.79
C PRO A 33 1.78 2.15 -6.06
N GLY A 34 2.22 1.45 -5.03
CA GLY A 34 3.26 0.44 -5.10
C GLY A 34 2.71 -0.98 -5.11
N PRO A 35 3.50 -1.98 -5.51
CA PRO A 35 3.11 -3.36 -5.43
C PRO A 35 2.81 -3.78 -3.99
N ALA A 36 1.79 -4.61 -3.82
CA ALA A 36 1.43 -5.26 -2.59
C ALA A 36 1.10 -6.73 -2.88
N LYS A 37 1.06 -7.57 -1.88
CA LYS A 37 0.75 -8.99 -2.00
C LYS A 37 -0.50 -9.31 -1.19
N HIS A 38 -1.65 -9.21 -1.84
CA HIS A 38 -2.94 -9.48 -1.22
C HIS A 38 -3.92 -10.00 -2.27
N PHE A 39 -5.18 -10.02 -1.98
CA PHE A 39 -6.27 -10.32 -2.90
C PHE A 39 -7.38 -9.25 -2.79
N SER A 40 -8.27 -9.21 -3.76
CA SER A 40 -9.48 -8.40 -3.68
C SER A 40 -10.73 -9.23 -3.91
N GLY A 41 -11.86 -8.78 -3.36
CA GLY A 41 -13.14 -9.43 -3.51
C GLY A 41 -13.94 -9.44 -2.21
N ARG A 42 -15.26 -9.28 -2.34
CA ARG A 42 -16.20 -9.37 -1.22
C ARG A 42 -17.28 -10.44 -1.45
N THR A 43 -17.33 -10.98 -2.65
CA THR A 43 -18.28 -12.01 -3.05
C THR A 43 -17.56 -13.08 -3.87
N LEU A 44 -18.22 -14.23 -4.07
CA LEU A 44 -17.66 -15.30 -4.91
C LEU A 44 -17.51 -14.93 -6.40
N ARG A 45 -18.06 -13.76 -6.82
CA ARG A 45 -18.08 -13.34 -8.24
C ARG A 45 -17.11 -12.22 -8.56
N ASP A 46 -16.53 -11.56 -7.57
CA ASP A 46 -15.65 -10.39 -7.75
C ASP A 46 -14.23 -10.60 -7.24
N GLY A 47 -13.84 -11.85 -7.03
CA GLY A 47 -12.49 -12.20 -6.62
C GLY A 47 -11.43 -11.65 -7.58
N ASN A 48 -10.46 -10.92 -7.03
CA ASN A 48 -9.34 -10.30 -7.76
C ASN A 48 -9.75 -9.38 -8.93
N SER A 49 -10.95 -8.81 -8.87
CA SER A 49 -11.46 -7.89 -9.89
C SER A 49 -10.94 -6.46 -9.76
N THR A 50 -10.28 -6.14 -8.64
CA THR A 50 -9.63 -4.84 -8.40
C THR A 50 -8.21 -5.07 -7.93
N GLN A 51 -7.30 -4.21 -8.36
CA GLN A 51 -5.91 -4.26 -7.93
C GLN A 51 -5.79 -3.76 -6.48
N TRP A 52 -4.96 -4.43 -5.70
CA TRP A 52 -4.51 -4.00 -4.38
C TRP A 52 -3.20 -3.23 -4.51
N ALA A 53 -2.93 -2.33 -3.57
CA ALA A 53 -1.74 -1.49 -3.61
C ALA A 53 -1.32 -1.05 -2.22
N SER A 54 -0.02 -0.84 -2.06
CA SER A 54 0.56 0.04 -1.06
C SER A 54 0.63 1.47 -1.60
N TRP A 55 0.92 2.45 -0.76
CA TRP A 55 1.00 3.84 -1.19
C TRP A 55 2.30 4.51 -0.75
N ILE A 56 2.93 5.16 -1.71
CA ILE A 56 4.06 6.06 -1.52
C ILE A 56 3.50 7.48 -1.62
N ILE A 57 3.74 8.29 -0.59
CA ILE A 57 3.25 9.66 -0.46
C ILE A 57 4.46 10.56 -0.26
N VAL A 58 4.63 11.55 -1.14
CA VAL A 58 5.78 12.45 -1.12
C VAL A 58 5.30 13.88 -1.09
N ASP A 59 5.69 14.61 -0.04
CA ASP A 59 5.49 16.04 0.12
C ASP A 59 6.84 16.73 0.32
N GLY A 60 7.33 17.38 -0.73
CA GLY A 60 8.67 17.94 -0.74
C GLY A 60 9.75 16.91 -0.39
N ALA A 61 10.40 17.10 0.76
CA ALA A 61 11.42 16.17 1.27
C ALA A 61 10.84 15.05 2.15
N THR A 62 9.58 15.17 2.57
CA THR A 62 8.92 14.19 3.46
C THR A 62 8.39 13.01 2.66
N ARG A 63 8.68 11.80 3.10
CA ARG A 63 8.26 10.56 2.45
C ARG A 63 7.56 9.65 3.44
N VAL A 64 6.33 9.30 3.12
CA VAL A 64 5.50 8.40 3.92
C VAL A 64 5.15 7.17 3.10
N PHE A 65 5.24 6.01 3.70
CA PHE A 65 4.79 4.76 3.12
C PHE A 65 3.62 4.20 3.91
N PHE A 66 2.58 3.75 3.21
CA PHE A 66 1.43 3.06 3.77
C PHE A 66 1.30 1.69 3.11
N SER A 67 1.43 0.62 3.89
CA SER A 67 1.43 -0.75 3.34
C SER A 67 0.07 -1.17 2.77
N GLY A 68 -1.04 -0.71 3.35
CA GLY A 68 -2.31 -1.41 3.22
C GLY A 68 -2.20 -2.81 3.80
N ASP A 69 -3.18 -3.67 3.52
CA ASP A 69 -3.13 -5.09 3.85
C ASP A 69 -2.25 -5.81 2.83
N THR A 70 -1.22 -6.48 3.29
CA THR A 70 -0.25 -7.14 2.41
C THR A 70 0.60 -8.18 3.14
N GLY A 71 0.90 -9.28 2.47
CA GLY A 71 1.98 -10.16 2.88
C GLY A 71 3.35 -9.59 2.49
N TYR A 72 4.40 -10.10 3.14
CA TYR A 72 5.78 -9.73 2.79
C TYR A 72 6.13 -10.16 1.36
N SER A 73 6.86 -9.30 0.65
CA SER A 73 7.36 -9.57 -0.71
C SER A 73 8.59 -8.72 -1.04
N ALA A 74 9.30 -9.12 -2.11
CA ALA A 74 10.42 -8.33 -2.64
C ALA A 74 10.02 -6.93 -3.14
N GLY A 75 8.73 -6.64 -3.25
CA GLY A 75 8.20 -5.31 -3.61
C GLY A 75 8.65 -4.22 -2.65
N PHE A 76 8.80 -4.51 -1.35
CA PHE A 76 9.26 -3.53 -0.36
C PHE A 76 10.67 -3.02 -0.67
N ARG A 77 11.59 -3.92 -1.03
CA ARG A 77 12.95 -3.53 -1.44
C ARG A 77 12.93 -2.67 -2.71
N GLN A 78 12.14 -3.05 -3.72
CA GLN A 78 12.00 -2.27 -4.95
C GLN A 78 11.45 -0.86 -4.68
N ILE A 79 10.50 -0.74 -3.75
CA ILE A 79 9.96 0.56 -3.32
C ILE A 79 11.05 1.37 -2.60
N GLY A 80 11.77 0.75 -1.67
CA GLY A 80 12.88 1.38 -0.96
C GLY A 80 13.98 1.90 -1.88
N GLU A 81 14.38 1.11 -2.88
CA GLU A 81 15.37 1.50 -3.88
C GLU A 81 14.94 2.67 -4.76
N ARG A 82 13.63 2.77 -5.06
CA ARG A 82 13.08 3.82 -5.94
C ARG A 82 12.72 5.11 -5.22
N TYR A 83 12.15 5.01 -4.04
CA TYR A 83 11.51 6.14 -3.33
C TYR A 83 12.03 6.36 -1.92
N GLY A 84 12.78 5.42 -1.35
CA GLY A 84 13.36 5.53 -0.01
C GLY A 84 14.53 6.54 0.07
N PRO A 85 15.02 6.83 1.25
CA PRO A 85 14.49 6.35 2.53
C PRO A 85 13.17 7.05 2.89
N PHE A 86 12.34 6.39 3.73
CA PHE A 86 11.07 6.94 4.19
C PHE A 86 11.19 7.52 5.61
N ASP A 87 10.57 8.67 5.85
CA ASP A 87 10.53 9.27 7.18
C ASP A 87 9.56 8.52 8.10
N LEU A 88 8.45 8.03 7.54
CA LEU A 88 7.46 7.25 8.27
C LEU A 88 6.96 6.09 7.41
N THR A 89 6.88 4.90 7.99
CA THR A 89 6.21 3.75 7.41
C THR A 89 5.05 3.32 8.29
N LEU A 90 3.86 3.26 7.71
CA LEU A 90 2.63 2.73 8.32
C LEU A 90 2.51 1.28 7.86
N MET A 91 2.89 0.35 8.75
CA MET A 91 3.07 -1.06 8.40
C MET A 91 2.00 -1.93 9.00
N GLU A 92 1.30 -2.67 8.15
CA GLU A 92 0.43 -3.75 8.59
C GLU A 92 1.27 -4.78 9.35
N THR A 93 0.75 -5.21 10.51
CA THR A 93 1.44 -6.18 11.37
C THR A 93 0.63 -7.46 11.59
N GLY A 94 -0.52 -7.57 10.92
CA GLY A 94 -1.42 -8.71 11.03
C GLY A 94 -1.95 -8.98 12.42
N ALA A 95 -2.80 -9.97 12.52
CA ALA A 95 -3.34 -10.45 13.78
C ALA A 95 -2.45 -11.52 14.44
N TYR A 96 -1.20 -11.68 14.02
CA TYR A 96 -0.27 -12.74 14.45
C TYR A 96 -0.90 -14.14 14.34
N ASP A 97 -1.53 -14.41 13.21
CA ASP A 97 -2.30 -15.63 12.97
C ASP A 97 -1.68 -16.48 11.86
N ALA A 98 -1.24 -17.67 12.22
CA ALA A 98 -0.62 -18.62 11.29
C ALA A 98 -1.56 -19.11 10.16
N ARG A 99 -2.86 -18.79 10.21
CA ARG A 99 -3.83 -19.18 9.19
C ARG A 99 -3.77 -18.31 7.91
N TRP A 100 -3.07 -17.18 7.96
CA TRP A 100 -2.97 -16.23 6.84
C TRP A 100 -1.54 -16.05 6.31
N PRO A 101 -0.78 -17.14 6.04
CA PRO A 101 0.60 -17.02 5.60
C PRO A 101 0.65 -16.32 4.23
N GLY A 102 1.47 -15.27 4.15
CA GLY A 102 1.71 -14.56 2.90
C GLY A 102 0.56 -13.67 2.39
N VAL A 103 -0.51 -13.50 3.18
CA VAL A 103 -1.61 -12.57 2.93
C VAL A 103 -1.47 -11.36 3.86
N HIS A 104 -1.14 -11.61 5.11
CA HIS A 104 -0.81 -10.62 6.12
C HIS A 104 0.63 -10.85 6.61
N MET A 105 1.31 -9.77 6.97
CA MET A 105 2.66 -9.85 7.54
C MET A 105 2.60 -10.25 9.02
N GLN A 106 3.53 -11.09 9.44
CA GLN A 106 3.83 -11.25 10.85
C GLN A 106 4.66 -10.03 11.33
N PRO A 107 4.69 -9.71 12.63
CA PRO A 107 5.44 -8.55 13.14
C PRO A 107 6.91 -8.51 12.71
N GLU A 108 7.56 -9.67 12.62
CA GLU A 108 8.94 -9.81 12.17
C GLU A 108 9.08 -9.46 10.68
N GLU A 109 8.10 -9.86 9.85
CA GLU A 109 8.05 -9.53 8.43
C GLU A 109 7.77 -8.03 8.22
N SER A 110 6.91 -7.43 9.06
CA SER A 110 6.63 -6.00 9.03
C SER A 110 7.88 -5.18 9.36
N LEU A 111 8.67 -5.64 10.35
CA LEU A 111 9.96 -5.02 10.67
C LEU A 111 10.93 -5.17 9.50
N GLN A 112 11.03 -6.35 8.89
CA GLN A 112 11.90 -6.54 7.72
C GLN A 112 11.49 -5.65 6.55
N ALA A 113 10.18 -5.53 6.27
CA ALA A 113 9.67 -4.64 5.24
C ALA A 113 10.00 -3.16 5.53
N HIS A 114 9.90 -2.72 6.78
CA HIS A 114 10.34 -1.39 7.21
C HIS A 114 11.82 -1.15 6.91
N LEU A 115 12.68 -2.12 7.21
CA LEU A 115 14.12 -2.03 6.91
C LEU A 115 14.39 -2.01 5.39
N ASP A 116 13.70 -2.84 4.62
CA ASP A 116 13.81 -2.88 3.16
C ASP A 116 13.41 -1.55 2.51
N LEU A 117 12.45 -0.83 3.11
CA LEU A 117 12.01 0.51 2.71
C LEU A 117 13.01 1.62 3.09
N GLY A 118 13.98 1.33 3.97
CA GLY A 118 14.84 2.34 4.57
C GLY A 118 14.07 3.29 5.48
N GLY A 119 13.06 2.76 6.19
CA GLY A 119 12.19 3.56 7.06
C GLY A 119 12.94 4.10 8.29
N LYS A 120 12.65 5.34 8.66
CA LYS A 120 13.20 6.00 9.85
C LYS A 120 12.33 5.73 11.09
N TRP A 121 11.04 5.95 10.94
CA TRP A 121 10.04 5.68 11.98
C TRP A 121 9.02 4.67 11.46
N MET A 122 8.63 3.73 12.31
CA MET A 122 7.60 2.74 11.99
C MET A 122 6.40 2.94 12.92
N LEU A 123 5.20 2.98 12.34
CA LEU A 123 3.95 2.90 13.06
C LEU A 123 3.22 1.62 12.63
N PRO A 124 3.10 0.63 13.52
CA PRO A 124 2.27 -0.55 13.26
C PRO A 124 0.80 -0.17 13.13
N ILE A 125 0.15 -0.74 12.12
CA ILE A 125 -1.28 -0.56 11.84
C ILE A 125 -1.92 -1.92 11.60
N HIS A 126 -3.26 -2.00 11.71
CA HIS A 126 -4.10 -3.18 11.46
C HIS A 126 -4.02 -4.26 12.55
#